data_d225ae361c3f166785fd60635b931883
#
_entry.id   d225ae361c3f166785fd60635b931883
#
_cell.length_a   1.000
_cell.length_b   1.000
_cell.length_c   1.000
_cell.angle_alpha   90.00
_cell.angle_beta   90.00
_cell.angle_gamma   90.00
#
_symmetry.space_group_name_H-M   'P 1'
#
loop_
_entity.id
_entity.type
_entity.pdbx_description
1 polymer ?
#
loop_
_entity_poly.entity_id
_entity_poly.type
_entity_poly.pdbx_seq_one_letter_code
_entity_poly.pdbx_strand_id
1 'polypeptide(L)'
;DVYKRQEYNGEVNEARVFSDIVKVVDEDATLYTYEFLFNTKENVGEFGGGGALVNRDSRLGSVRGYYYANSKELVCVDRVEMRNDEYELKGDSVVYNMATDNAFFFRNTNIWNKEGDYLYADRGAYRKADSLYKVTSNGYVLTDKQEMWSDSIDFYRAEDHIILWRDIQIDDTEHKVLAFGDYGEYWKEPGNAFLTRRPSIVSYDLSQGDSLFMRADSMFLFTINENTERRAAEAAAADSLARSADSLALSGPDSLALSGPYSLAHAAGGVDVPADSLGRPRSGRRPQGVDAADSLATAGSAPDS
;
A
#
# COMPACT_ATOMS: atom_id res chain seq x y z
N ASP A 1 39.05 28.42 -2.21
CA ASP A 1 39.87 27.29 -1.74
C ASP A 1 38.97 26.21 -1.24
N VAL A 2 38.88 25.13 -2.02
CA VAL A 2 38.12 23.92 -1.65
C VAL A 2 39.00 23.18 -0.63
N TYR A 3 38.68 23.27 0.66
CA TYR A 3 39.36 22.52 1.70
C TYR A 3 38.96 21.04 1.61
N LYS A 4 39.74 20.25 0.87
CA LYS A 4 39.69 18.78 0.90
C LYS A 4 40.66 18.31 1.97
N ARG A 5 40.14 17.68 3.01
CA ARG A 5 40.95 17.10 4.07
C ARG A 5 40.67 15.60 4.15
N GLN A 6 41.75 14.82 4.12
CA GLN A 6 41.73 13.38 4.34
C GLN A 6 42.67 13.06 5.49
N GLU A 7 42.19 12.28 6.43
CA GLU A 7 42.94 11.83 7.58
C GLU A 7 42.79 10.32 7.72
N TYR A 8 43.90 9.63 8.02
CA TYR A 8 43.86 8.23 8.34
C TYR A 8 44.49 7.99 9.69
N ASN A 9 43.78 7.33 10.60
CA ASN A 9 44.30 6.91 11.89
C ASN A 9 44.44 5.39 11.89
N GLY A 10 45.70 4.92 11.84
CA GLY A 10 46.03 3.48 11.81
C GLY A 10 45.78 2.75 13.14
N GLU A 11 45.71 3.46 14.28
CA GLU A 11 45.45 2.85 15.58
C GLU A 11 44.00 2.37 15.70
N VAL A 12 43.05 3.13 15.13
CA VAL A 12 41.63 2.82 15.14
C VAL A 12 41.12 2.31 13.79
N ASN A 13 41.96 2.25 12.77
CA ASN A 13 41.64 1.83 11.40
C ASN A 13 40.56 2.72 10.74
N GLU A 14 40.60 4.02 10.98
CA GLU A 14 39.61 4.98 10.47
C GLU A 14 40.24 5.91 9.43
N ALA A 15 39.50 6.03 8.31
CA ALA A 15 39.75 7.05 7.29
C ALA A 15 38.61 8.06 7.32
N ARG A 16 38.95 9.35 7.47
CA ARG A 16 37.99 10.45 7.50
C ARG A 16 38.21 11.40 6.33
N VAL A 17 37.14 11.72 5.63
CA VAL A 17 37.17 12.60 4.47
C VAL A 17 36.17 13.74 4.66
N PHE A 18 36.67 14.97 4.47
CA PHE A 18 35.86 16.19 4.51
C PHE A 18 36.03 16.94 3.18
N SER A 19 34.91 17.39 2.62
CA SER A 19 34.92 18.25 1.43
C SER A 19 33.55 18.88 1.24
N ASP A 20 33.45 19.91 0.42
CA ASP A 20 32.19 20.44 -0.04
C ASP A 20 31.33 19.35 -0.70
N ILE A 21 31.97 18.37 -1.33
CA ILE A 21 31.34 17.15 -1.84
C ILE A 21 32.35 16.00 -1.72
N VAL A 22 32.01 15.02 -0.88
CA VAL A 22 32.67 13.71 -0.81
C VAL A 22 31.85 12.75 -1.68
N LYS A 23 32.53 12.05 -2.58
CA LYS A 23 31.92 11.06 -3.47
C LYS A 23 32.48 9.69 -3.13
N VAL A 24 31.60 8.80 -2.67
CA VAL A 24 31.93 7.38 -2.42
C VAL A 24 31.22 6.55 -3.50
N VAL A 25 32.01 5.77 -4.24
CA VAL A 25 31.50 4.96 -5.36
C VAL A 25 31.64 3.49 -5.02
N ASP A 26 30.55 2.75 -5.18
CA ASP A 26 30.51 1.30 -5.04
C ASP A 26 29.63 0.72 -6.17
N GLU A 27 30.29 0.05 -7.11
CA GLU A 27 29.64 -0.51 -8.32
C GLU A 27 28.77 0.56 -9.03
N ASP A 28 27.45 0.32 -9.10
CA ASP A 28 26.49 1.20 -9.77
C ASP A 28 25.93 2.31 -8.85
N ALA A 29 26.33 2.32 -7.58
CA ALA A 29 25.85 3.28 -6.59
C ALA A 29 26.90 4.34 -6.27
N THR A 30 26.46 5.57 -6.07
CA THR A 30 27.29 6.68 -5.63
C THR A 30 26.64 7.42 -4.48
N LEU A 31 27.34 7.46 -3.33
CA LEU A 31 26.97 8.29 -2.19
C LEU A 31 27.67 9.65 -2.30
N TYR A 32 26.91 10.72 -2.20
CA TYR A 32 27.37 12.09 -2.09
C TYR A 32 27.10 12.58 -0.68
N THR A 33 28.12 13.13 -0.01
CA THR A 33 28.02 13.68 1.36
C THR A 33 29.04 14.79 1.58
N TYR A 34 29.03 15.42 2.74
CA TYR A 34 30.05 16.45 3.13
C TYR A 34 31.12 15.85 3.98
N GLU A 35 30.80 14.84 4.79
CA GLU A 35 31.71 14.13 5.68
C GLU A 35 31.50 12.65 5.56
N PHE A 36 32.60 11.89 5.46
CA PHE A 36 32.53 10.42 5.42
C PHE A 36 33.64 9.85 6.28
N LEU A 37 33.26 9.04 7.26
CA LEU A 37 34.14 8.27 8.12
C LEU A 37 34.06 6.81 7.71
N PHE A 38 35.19 6.16 7.45
CA PHE A 38 35.22 4.75 7.06
C PHE A 38 36.12 3.95 7.98
N ASN A 39 35.56 2.94 8.65
CA ASN A 39 36.32 1.97 9.41
C ASN A 39 36.76 0.83 8.47
N THR A 40 38.10 0.79 8.21
CA THR A 40 38.68 -0.14 7.23
C THR A 40 38.73 -1.58 7.74
N LYS A 41 38.64 -1.81 9.05
CA LYS A 41 38.62 -3.14 9.66
C LYS A 41 37.22 -3.75 9.62
N GLU A 42 36.22 -2.95 9.92
CA GLU A 42 34.81 -3.36 9.98
C GLU A 42 34.11 -3.26 8.63
N ASN A 43 34.70 -2.52 7.67
CA ASN A 43 34.12 -2.16 6.39
C ASN A 43 32.77 -1.42 6.55
N VAL A 44 32.74 -0.48 7.48
CA VAL A 44 31.57 0.36 7.75
C VAL A 44 31.92 1.82 7.50
N GLY A 45 31.09 2.46 6.69
CA GLY A 45 31.11 3.89 6.44
C GLY A 45 30.03 4.61 7.22
N GLU A 46 30.30 5.81 7.72
CA GLU A 46 29.34 6.69 8.37
C GLU A 46 29.38 8.05 7.67
N PHE A 47 28.20 8.63 7.45
CA PHE A 47 28.08 10.01 6.97
C PHE A 47 27.12 10.80 7.86
N GLY A 48 27.42 12.09 7.98
CA GLY A 48 26.64 13.06 8.74
C GLY A 48 26.52 14.40 8.00
N GLY A 49 25.61 15.25 8.48
CA GLY A 49 25.39 16.56 7.88
C GLY A 49 24.66 16.56 6.53
N GLY A 50 24.15 15.39 6.12
CA GLY A 50 23.46 15.15 4.87
C GLY A 50 24.22 14.22 3.94
N GLY A 51 23.48 13.30 3.32
CA GLY A 51 23.97 12.36 2.32
C GLY A 51 22.90 12.00 1.32
N ALA A 52 23.30 11.75 0.10
CA ALA A 52 22.42 11.30 -0.98
C ALA A 52 23.07 10.16 -1.75
N LEU A 53 22.45 8.98 -1.70
CA LEU A 53 22.79 7.85 -2.55
C LEU A 53 22.07 7.99 -3.89
N VAL A 54 22.78 7.82 -4.97
CA VAL A 54 22.22 7.68 -6.32
C VAL A 54 22.58 6.29 -6.83
N ASN A 55 21.57 5.51 -7.15
CA ASN A 55 21.70 4.15 -7.68
C ASN A 55 20.77 4.00 -8.87
N ARG A 56 21.33 3.93 -10.08
CA ARG A 56 20.54 3.88 -11.35
C ARG A 56 19.45 4.96 -11.35
N ASP A 57 18.18 4.54 -11.25
CA ASP A 57 17.00 5.41 -11.32
C ASP A 57 16.50 5.87 -9.93
N SER A 58 17.17 5.42 -8.86
CA SER A 58 16.76 5.70 -7.49
C SER A 58 17.68 6.70 -6.80
N ARG A 59 17.08 7.58 -6.01
CA ARG A 59 17.78 8.50 -5.10
C ARG A 59 17.27 8.29 -3.70
N LEU A 60 18.20 8.17 -2.75
CA LEU A 60 17.92 8.02 -1.33
C LEU A 60 18.74 9.03 -0.55
N GLY A 61 18.08 9.95 0.15
CA GLY A 61 18.70 10.99 0.96
C GLY A 61 18.34 10.89 2.43
N SER A 62 19.24 11.35 3.31
CA SER A 62 19.01 11.45 4.75
C SER A 62 19.99 12.42 5.40
N VAL A 63 19.74 12.80 6.67
CA VAL A 63 20.66 13.65 7.42
C VAL A 63 21.94 12.91 7.78
N ARG A 64 21.83 11.63 8.14
CA ARG A 64 22.95 10.75 8.51
C ARG A 64 22.67 9.33 8.08
N GLY A 65 23.71 8.54 7.99
CA GLY A 65 23.56 7.12 7.70
C GLY A 65 24.84 6.33 7.81
N TYR A 66 24.69 5.02 7.67
CA TYR A 66 25.75 4.03 7.78
C TYR A 66 25.73 3.14 6.55
N TYR A 67 26.88 2.95 5.96
CA TYR A 67 27.09 2.04 4.85
C TYR A 67 27.88 0.82 5.27
N TYR A 68 27.29 -0.35 5.17
CA TYR A 68 27.89 -1.65 5.47
C TYR A 68 28.36 -2.29 4.17
N ALA A 69 29.63 -2.15 3.82
CA ALA A 69 30.15 -2.58 2.53
C ALA A 69 30.05 -4.09 2.30
N ASN A 70 30.15 -4.90 3.37
CA ASN A 70 30.09 -6.36 3.28
C ASN A 70 28.67 -6.88 2.94
N SER A 71 27.63 -6.28 3.49
CA SER A 71 26.22 -6.66 3.24
C SER A 71 25.57 -5.83 2.15
N LYS A 72 26.25 -4.80 1.63
CA LYS A 72 25.73 -3.81 0.69
C LYS A 72 24.48 -3.10 1.22
N GLU A 73 24.43 -2.86 2.54
CA GLU A 73 23.32 -2.19 3.20
C GLU A 73 23.64 -0.74 3.50
N LEU A 74 22.69 0.12 3.16
CA LEU A 74 22.70 1.54 3.55
C LEU A 74 21.58 1.78 4.56
N VAL A 75 21.95 2.20 5.76
CA VAL A 75 21.04 2.63 6.82
C VAL A 75 20.94 4.14 6.77
N CYS A 76 19.76 4.66 6.44
CA CYS A 76 19.47 6.09 6.41
C CYS A 76 18.61 6.47 7.61
N VAL A 77 18.98 7.55 8.28
CA VAL A 77 18.33 8.01 9.52
C VAL A 77 18.12 9.53 9.45
N ASP A 78 16.99 9.95 9.99
CA ASP A 78 16.52 11.33 10.08
C ASP A 78 16.19 11.94 8.71
N ARG A 79 14.91 12.26 8.53
CA ARG A 79 14.37 12.89 7.31
C ARG A 79 14.80 12.14 6.04
N VAL A 80 14.47 10.86 6.03
CA VAL A 80 14.76 10.01 4.87
C VAL A 80 13.79 10.34 3.75
N GLU A 81 14.35 10.58 2.56
CA GLU A 81 13.59 10.77 1.32
C GLU A 81 14.14 9.80 0.27
N MET A 82 13.27 8.97 -0.27
CA MET A 82 13.61 8.08 -1.39
C MET A 82 12.69 8.38 -2.57
N ARG A 83 13.25 8.45 -3.74
CA ARG A 83 12.51 8.71 -4.97
C ARG A 83 13.07 7.88 -6.12
N ASN A 84 12.18 7.29 -6.88
CA ASN A 84 12.46 6.71 -8.19
C ASN A 84 11.38 7.13 -9.20
N ASP A 85 11.37 6.49 -10.38
CA ASP A 85 10.38 6.80 -11.41
C ASP A 85 8.96 6.36 -11.06
N GLU A 86 8.74 5.53 -10.05
CA GLU A 86 7.45 4.94 -9.72
C GLU A 86 6.84 5.46 -8.44
N TYR A 87 7.67 5.83 -7.46
CA TYR A 87 7.21 6.28 -6.15
C TYR A 87 8.15 7.28 -5.47
N GLU A 88 7.60 8.00 -4.52
CA GLU A 88 8.30 8.82 -3.55
C GLU A 88 8.00 8.30 -2.14
N LEU A 89 9.05 8.15 -1.31
CA LEU A 89 8.95 7.73 0.09
C LEU A 89 9.57 8.80 0.98
N LYS A 90 8.90 9.12 2.07
CA LYS A 90 9.43 9.93 3.18
C LYS A 90 9.22 9.23 4.50
N GLY A 91 10.23 9.21 5.34
CA GLY A 91 10.17 8.52 6.64
C GLY A 91 11.29 8.92 7.59
N ASP A 92 11.27 8.34 8.79
CA ASP A 92 12.30 8.62 9.80
C ASP A 92 13.56 7.79 9.55
N SER A 93 13.42 6.53 9.14
CA SER A 93 14.57 5.68 8.82
C SER A 93 14.24 4.59 7.79
N VAL A 94 15.24 4.31 6.96
CA VAL A 94 15.17 3.26 5.91
C VAL A 94 16.48 2.48 5.92
N VAL A 95 16.38 1.17 5.81
CA VAL A 95 17.49 0.27 5.51
C VAL A 95 17.30 -0.23 4.09
N TYR A 96 18.23 0.11 3.21
CA TYR A 96 18.20 -0.28 1.81
C TYR A 96 19.35 -1.24 1.49
N ASN A 97 19.02 -2.41 0.97
CA ASN A 97 20.03 -3.38 0.51
C ASN A 97 20.22 -3.25 -1.00
N MET A 98 21.38 -2.74 -1.41
CA MET A 98 21.69 -2.45 -2.81
C MET A 98 21.89 -3.72 -3.67
N ALA A 99 22.21 -4.87 -3.06
CA ALA A 99 22.38 -6.12 -3.79
C ALA A 99 21.06 -6.78 -4.16
N THR A 100 20.03 -6.59 -3.34
CA THR A 100 18.70 -7.22 -3.52
C THR A 100 17.62 -6.23 -3.92
N ASP A 101 17.91 -4.93 -3.87
CA ASP A 101 16.95 -3.83 -4.00
C ASP A 101 15.79 -3.90 -2.99
N ASN A 102 16.01 -4.54 -1.84
CA ASN A 102 15.02 -4.58 -0.77
C ASN A 102 15.16 -3.36 0.13
N ALA A 103 14.03 -2.83 0.57
CA ALA A 103 14.00 -1.72 1.52
C ALA A 103 13.16 -2.10 2.75
N PHE A 104 13.65 -1.74 3.94
CA PHE A 104 12.90 -1.81 5.20
C PHE A 104 12.73 -0.39 5.71
N PHE A 105 11.54 -0.04 6.11
CA PHE A 105 11.22 1.31 6.60
C PHE A 105 10.59 1.28 7.98
N PHE A 106 10.90 2.30 8.77
CA PHE A 106 10.55 2.37 10.19
C PHE A 106 10.07 3.78 10.53
N ARG A 107 8.96 3.85 11.23
CA ARG A 107 8.30 5.06 11.75
C ARG A 107 7.91 6.07 10.67
N ASN A 108 6.69 6.54 10.76
CA ASN A 108 6.17 7.66 9.98
C ASN A 108 6.49 7.57 8.48
N THR A 109 6.39 6.38 7.92
CA THR A 109 6.70 6.20 6.50
C THR A 109 5.50 6.51 5.64
N ASN A 110 5.72 7.42 4.71
CA ASN A 110 4.73 7.92 3.77
C ASN A 110 5.23 7.61 2.38
N ILE A 111 4.41 6.97 1.55
CA ILE A 111 4.76 6.55 0.20
C ILE A 111 3.66 7.04 -0.75
N TRP A 112 4.06 7.66 -1.84
CA TRP A 112 3.17 8.08 -2.93
C TRP A 112 3.61 7.42 -4.23
N ASN A 113 2.65 6.94 -5.01
CA ASN A 113 2.91 6.51 -6.38
C ASN A 113 2.68 7.66 -7.39
N LYS A 114 2.90 7.41 -8.68
CA LYS A 114 2.67 8.40 -9.74
C LYS A 114 1.20 8.77 -9.94
N GLU A 115 0.32 7.84 -9.67
CA GLU A 115 -1.13 8.00 -9.79
C GLU A 115 -1.70 8.87 -8.66
N GLY A 116 -0.92 9.12 -7.61
CA GLY A 116 -1.33 9.90 -6.44
C GLY A 116 -1.87 9.05 -5.30
N ASP A 117 -1.85 7.73 -5.43
CA ASP A 117 -2.19 6.84 -4.32
C ASP A 117 -1.16 6.99 -3.20
N TYR A 118 -1.65 6.93 -1.98
CA TYR A 118 -0.86 7.14 -0.79
C TYR A 118 -0.91 5.91 0.12
N LEU A 119 0.24 5.53 0.64
CA LEU A 119 0.41 4.49 1.66
C LEU A 119 1.15 5.07 2.86
N TYR A 120 0.59 4.88 4.05
CA TYR A 120 1.25 5.11 5.32
C TYR A 120 1.53 3.81 6.05
N ALA A 121 2.67 3.77 6.74
CA ALA A 121 3.04 2.66 7.62
C ALA A 121 3.97 3.11 8.74
N ASP A 122 3.76 2.59 9.94
CA ASP A 122 4.75 2.73 11.01
C ASP A 122 5.96 1.83 10.78
N ARG A 123 5.74 0.68 10.14
CA ARG A 123 6.79 -0.28 9.82
C ARG A 123 6.40 -1.10 8.60
N GLY A 124 7.38 -1.33 7.74
CA GLY A 124 7.16 -2.16 6.58
C GLY A 124 8.42 -2.48 5.79
N ALA A 125 8.24 -3.15 4.67
CA ALA A 125 9.31 -3.53 3.76
C ALA A 125 8.81 -3.56 2.32
N TYR A 126 9.70 -3.28 1.40
CA TYR A 126 9.56 -3.64 0.00
C TYR A 126 10.54 -4.76 -0.34
N ARG A 127 10.05 -5.83 -0.96
CA ARG A 127 10.86 -6.93 -1.50
C ARG A 127 10.73 -6.96 -3.01
N LYS A 128 11.83 -6.74 -3.71
CA LYS A 128 11.83 -6.66 -5.17
C LYS A 128 11.55 -8.02 -5.82
N ALA A 129 12.07 -9.10 -5.25
CA ALA A 129 11.99 -10.43 -5.85
C ALA A 129 10.56 -10.90 -6.15
N ASP A 130 9.61 -10.54 -5.31
CA ASP A 130 8.19 -10.85 -5.41
C ASP A 130 7.30 -9.61 -5.53
N SER A 131 7.91 -8.45 -5.77
CA SER A 131 7.21 -7.16 -5.88
C SER A 131 6.23 -6.91 -4.73
N LEU A 132 6.60 -7.37 -3.52
CA LEU A 132 5.75 -7.29 -2.33
C LEU A 132 6.04 -6.04 -1.52
N TYR A 133 5.00 -5.22 -1.32
CA TYR A 133 4.97 -4.20 -0.27
C TYR A 133 4.28 -4.78 0.96
N LYS A 134 5.02 -4.84 2.07
CA LYS A 134 4.54 -5.38 3.32
C LYS A 134 4.49 -4.30 4.39
N VAL A 135 3.31 -4.00 4.87
CA VAL A 135 3.08 -3.17 6.06
C VAL A 135 2.84 -4.10 7.24
N THR A 136 3.55 -3.89 8.34
CA THR A 136 3.46 -4.75 9.53
C THR A 136 2.88 -4.03 10.74
N SER A 137 2.63 -2.75 10.63
CA SER A 137 2.03 -1.93 11.69
C SER A 137 1.40 -0.67 11.14
N ASN A 138 0.14 -0.43 11.54
CA ASN A 138 -0.65 0.76 11.23
C ASN A 138 -0.67 1.11 9.74
N GLY A 139 -1.17 0.19 8.94
CA GLY A 139 -1.33 0.40 7.51
C GLY A 139 -2.51 1.31 7.19
N TYR A 140 -2.27 2.30 6.34
CA TYR A 140 -3.31 3.15 5.77
C TYR A 140 -3.05 3.35 4.28
N VAL A 141 -4.05 3.14 3.46
CA VAL A 141 -4.02 3.35 2.00
C VAL A 141 -5.11 4.32 1.62
N LEU A 142 -4.76 5.30 0.80
CA LEU A 142 -5.69 6.25 0.21
C LEU A 142 -5.49 6.27 -1.30
N THR A 143 -6.57 6.03 -2.03
CA THR A 143 -6.67 6.21 -3.48
C THR A 143 -7.69 7.30 -3.79
N ASP A 144 -7.95 7.58 -5.04
CA ASP A 144 -9.01 8.52 -5.47
C ASP A 144 -10.42 8.07 -5.06
N LYS A 145 -10.63 6.78 -4.80
CA LYS A 145 -11.95 6.15 -4.57
C LYS A 145 -12.07 5.42 -3.25
N GLN A 146 -10.96 5.04 -2.62
CA GLN A 146 -10.97 4.14 -1.47
C GLN A 146 -10.01 4.62 -0.39
N GLU A 147 -10.47 4.50 0.86
CA GLU A 147 -9.64 4.59 2.05
C GLU A 147 -9.63 3.25 2.79
N MET A 148 -8.45 2.74 3.13
CA MET A 148 -8.30 1.46 3.82
C MET A 148 -7.39 1.59 5.02
N TRP A 149 -7.81 1.02 6.14
CA TRP A 149 -7.03 0.89 7.38
C TRP A 149 -6.90 -0.58 7.74
N SER A 150 -5.73 -0.98 8.19
CA SER A 150 -5.49 -2.33 8.70
C SER A 150 -4.22 -2.34 9.54
N ASP A 151 -4.13 -3.22 10.52
CA ASP A 151 -2.88 -3.41 11.27
C ASP A 151 -1.74 -3.81 10.36
N SER A 152 -2.02 -4.67 9.38
CA SER A 152 -1.01 -5.24 8.48
C SER A 152 -1.58 -5.36 7.07
N ILE A 153 -0.75 -5.03 6.07
CA ILE A 153 -1.12 -5.07 4.66
C ILE A 153 0.00 -5.75 3.89
N ASP A 154 -0.33 -6.76 3.09
CA ASP A 154 0.54 -7.37 2.10
C ASP A 154 0.00 -7.01 0.71
N PHE A 155 0.75 -6.22 -0.05
CA PHE A 155 0.40 -5.84 -1.41
C PHE A 155 1.34 -6.49 -2.42
N TYR A 156 0.85 -7.48 -3.15
CA TYR A 156 1.53 -8.16 -4.24
C TYR A 156 1.27 -7.40 -5.54
N ARG A 157 2.19 -6.48 -5.87
CA ARG A 157 2.02 -5.54 -6.98
C ARG A 157 1.92 -6.24 -8.34
N ALA A 158 2.68 -7.32 -8.55
CA ALA A 158 2.67 -8.06 -9.82
C ALA A 158 1.32 -8.76 -10.09
N GLU A 159 0.54 -9.01 -9.05
CA GLU A 159 -0.73 -9.73 -9.07
C GLU A 159 -1.92 -8.80 -8.84
N ASP A 160 -1.65 -7.51 -8.56
CA ASP A 160 -2.66 -6.53 -8.11
C ASP A 160 -3.55 -7.08 -6.98
N HIS A 161 -2.90 -7.82 -6.05
CA HIS A 161 -3.56 -8.52 -4.94
C HIS A 161 -3.14 -7.92 -3.60
N ILE A 162 -4.12 -7.56 -2.78
CA ILE A 162 -3.94 -6.99 -1.45
C ILE A 162 -4.51 -7.94 -0.42
N ILE A 163 -3.75 -8.23 0.64
CA ILE A 163 -4.22 -8.97 1.82
C ILE A 163 -4.16 -8.04 3.02
N LEU A 164 -5.27 -7.96 3.75
CA LEU A 164 -5.44 -7.12 4.92
C LEU A 164 -5.61 -7.99 6.17
N TRP A 165 -4.95 -7.62 7.26
CA TRP A 165 -4.94 -8.38 8.50
C TRP A 165 -5.26 -7.49 9.68
N ARG A 166 -6.29 -7.86 10.44
CA ARG A 166 -6.77 -7.24 11.70
C ARG A 166 -7.23 -5.79 11.56
N ASP A 167 -8.30 -5.49 12.28
CA ASP A 167 -8.91 -4.15 12.37
C ASP A 167 -9.10 -3.48 11.01
N ILE A 168 -9.60 -4.26 10.05
CA ILE A 168 -9.83 -3.79 8.69
C ILE A 168 -11.02 -2.84 8.68
N GLN A 169 -10.82 -1.68 8.07
CA GLN A 169 -11.83 -0.70 7.75
C GLN A 169 -11.59 -0.21 6.34
N ILE A 170 -12.60 -0.31 5.49
CA ILE A 170 -12.56 0.13 4.09
C ILE A 170 -13.73 1.07 3.86
N ASP A 171 -13.44 2.25 3.33
CA ASP A 171 -14.44 3.17 2.79
C ASP A 171 -14.27 3.25 1.27
N ASP A 172 -15.21 2.67 0.55
CA ASP A 172 -15.28 2.73 -0.91
C ASP A 172 -16.34 3.75 -1.31
N THR A 173 -15.88 4.93 -1.69
CA THR A 173 -16.74 6.06 -2.03
C THR A 173 -17.40 5.91 -3.40
N GLU A 174 -16.82 5.11 -4.31
CA GLU A 174 -17.39 4.84 -5.64
C GLU A 174 -18.61 3.93 -5.52
N HIS A 175 -18.47 2.83 -4.76
CA HIS A 175 -19.55 1.87 -4.54
C HIS A 175 -20.42 2.22 -3.33
N LYS A 176 -20.06 3.28 -2.58
CA LYS A 176 -20.75 3.71 -1.35
C LYS A 176 -20.87 2.60 -0.33
N VAL A 177 -19.74 2.00 0.00
CA VAL A 177 -19.64 0.84 0.89
C VAL A 177 -18.61 1.10 1.98
N LEU A 178 -19.03 0.88 3.24
CA LEU A 178 -18.13 0.73 4.37
C LEU A 178 -18.00 -0.75 4.68
N ALA A 179 -16.78 -1.27 4.76
CA ALA A 179 -16.52 -2.67 5.05
C ALA A 179 -15.57 -2.84 6.23
N PHE A 180 -15.83 -3.82 7.08
CA PHE A 180 -15.08 -4.10 8.30
C PHE A 180 -14.82 -5.60 8.43
N GLY A 181 -13.69 -5.97 9.05
CA GLY A 181 -13.35 -7.37 9.30
C GLY A 181 -11.98 -7.52 9.95
N ASP A 182 -11.57 -8.77 10.19
CA ASP A 182 -10.24 -9.07 10.74
C ASP A 182 -9.32 -9.80 9.74
N TYR A 183 -9.84 -10.19 8.58
CA TYR A 183 -9.08 -10.68 7.45
C TYR A 183 -9.79 -10.31 6.16
N GLY A 184 -9.05 -9.80 5.19
CA GLY A 184 -9.58 -9.43 3.88
C GLY A 184 -8.57 -9.67 2.77
N GLU A 185 -9.08 -9.96 1.61
CA GLU A 185 -8.35 -10.04 0.36
C GLU A 185 -9.06 -9.20 -0.70
N TYR A 186 -8.30 -8.50 -1.50
CA TYR A 186 -8.79 -7.68 -2.61
C TYR A 186 -7.95 -7.93 -3.85
N TRP A 187 -8.61 -8.25 -4.94
CA TRP A 187 -8.02 -8.40 -6.28
C TRP A 187 -8.50 -7.22 -7.14
N LYS A 188 -7.60 -6.35 -7.50
CA LYS A 188 -7.90 -5.15 -8.28
C LYS A 188 -8.54 -5.51 -9.64
N GLU A 189 -8.06 -6.57 -10.26
CA GLU A 189 -8.67 -7.17 -11.43
C GLU A 189 -9.19 -8.59 -11.08
N PRO A 190 -10.48 -8.85 -11.11
CA PRO A 190 -11.60 -8.05 -11.66
C PRO A 190 -12.30 -7.12 -10.66
N GLY A 191 -11.68 -6.75 -9.55
CA GLY A 191 -12.30 -5.91 -8.52
C GLY A 191 -13.08 -6.70 -7.49
N ASN A 192 -12.68 -7.95 -7.24
CA ASN A 192 -13.32 -8.82 -6.25
C ASN A 192 -12.73 -8.63 -4.87
N ALA A 193 -13.54 -8.81 -3.83
CA ALA A 193 -13.08 -8.80 -2.45
C ALA A 193 -13.63 -9.99 -1.65
N PHE A 194 -12.83 -10.45 -0.70
CA PHE A 194 -13.21 -11.45 0.29
C PHE A 194 -12.96 -10.88 1.69
N LEU A 195 -13.94 -10.98 2.56
CA LEU A 195 -13.86 -10.59 3.96
C LEU A 195 -14.33 -11.71 4.86
N THR A 196 -13.60 -11.96 5.94
CA THR A 196 -13.95 -12.96 6.95
C THR A 196 -13.52 -12.55 8.34
N ARG A 197 -13.82 -13.37 9.34
CA ARG A 197 -13.60 -13.09 10.76
C ARG A 197 -14.38 -11.86 11.21
N ARG A 198 -15.70 -12.08 11.36
CA ARG A 198 -16.69 -11.06 11.75
C ARG A 198 -16.85 -9.92 10.73
N PRO A 199 -16.93 -10.22 9.43
CA PRO A 199 -17.13 -9.18 8.46
C PRO A 199 -18.49 -8.51 8.64
N SER A 200 -18.52 -7.20 8.41
CA SER A 200 -19.73 -6.42 8.32
C SER A 200 -19.60 -5.38 7.21
N ILE A 201 -20.66 -5.16 6.49
CA ILE A 201 -20.71 -4.20 5.38
C ILE A 201 -21.91 -3.29 5.58
N VAL A 202 -21.70 -2.01 5.33
CA VAL A 202 -22.76 -1.00 5.26
C VAL A 202 -22.73 -0.42 3.85
N SER A 203 -23.76 -0.68 3.06
CA SER A 203 -23.99 0.03 1.81
C SER A 203 -24.88 1.23 2.11
N TYR A 204 -24.45 2.42 1.72
CA TYR A 204 -25.15 3.65 1.98
C TYR A 204 -25.53 4.38 0.69
N ASP A 205 -26.79 4.77 0.58
CA ASP A 205 -27.29 5.61 -0.52
C ASP A 205 -27.76 6.95 0.02
N LEU A 206 -26.92 7.97 -0.15
CA LEU A 206 -27.21 9.33 0.31
C LEU A 206 -28.42 9.94 -0.40
N SER A 207 -28.78 9.44 -1.59
CA SER A 207 -29.90 9.96 -2.37
C SER A 207 -31.27 9.48 -1.83
N GLN A 208 -31.31 8.31 -1.20
CA GLN A 208 -32.52 7.71 -0.66
C GLN A 208 -32.64 7.83 0.86
N GLY A 209 -31.52 8.19 1.52
CA GLY A 209 -31.47 8.30 2.99
C GLY A 209 -31.47 6.96 3.72
N ASP A 210 -31.34 5.85 3.00
CA ASP A 210 -31.34 4.51 3.54
C ASP A 210 -29.95 3.88 3.51
N SER A 211 -29.69 2.96 4.44
CA SER A 211 -28.47 2.17 4.51
C SER A 211 -28.79 0.70 4.67
N LEU A 212 -28.10 -0.15 3.93
CA LEU A 212 -28.20 -1.61 4.04
C LEU A 212 -27.05 -2.15 4.87
N PHE A 213 -27.38 -2.85 5.97
CA PHE A 213 -26.39 -3.48 6.84
C PHE A 213 -26.36 -4.98 6.57
N MET A 214 -25.15 -5.50 6.36
CA MET A 214 -24.92 -6.93 6.14
C MET A 214 -23.90 -7.45 7.13
N ARG A 215 -24.12 -8.65 7.65
CA ARG A 215 -23.18 -9.36 8.53
C ARG A 215 -23.25 -10.85 8.24
N ALA A 216 -22.09 -11.52 8.20
CA ALA A 216 -21.96 -12.95 7.98
C ALA A 216 -20.67 -13.48 8.60
N ASP A 217 -20.39 -14.78 8.52
CA ASP A 217 -19.11 -15.36 8.89
C ASP A 217 -18.03 -15.08 7.85
N SER A 218 -18.43 -15.01 6.58
CA SER A 218 -17.59 -14.64 5.44
C SER A 218 -18.43 -13.99 4.37
N MET A 219 -17.83 -13.05 3.62
CA MET A 219 -18.46 -12.31 2.54
C MET A 219 -17.57 -12.31 1.32
N PHE A 220 -18.15 -12.59 0.15
CA PHE A 220 -17.55 -12.36 -1.15
C PHE A 220 -18.28 -11.23 -1.86
N LEU A 221 -17.51 -10.27 -2.34
CA LEU A 221 -17.98 -9.18 -3.19
C LEU A 221 -17.44 -9.40 -4.60
N PHE A 222 -18.32 -9.41 -5.57
CA PHE A 222 -17.95 -9.55 -6.97
C PHE A 222 -18.32 -8.27 -7.70
N THR A 223 -17.35 -7.70 -8.41
CA THR A 223 -17.62 -6.61 -9.34
C THR A 223 -18.18 -7.18 -10.63
N ILE A 224 -19.43 -6.87 -10.91
CA ILE A 224 -20.12 -7.30 -12.13
C ILE A 224 -20.07 -6.13 -13.11
N ASN A 225 -19.25 -6.24 -14.15
CA ASN A 225 -19.25 -5.29 -15.25
C ASN A 225 -20.46 -5.55 -16.18
N GLU A 226 -21.10 -4.52 -16.72
CA GLU A 226 -22.23 -4.65 -17.67
C GLU A 226 -21.92 -5.61 -18.83
N ASN A 227 -20.68 -5.64 -19.31
CA ASN A 227 -20.22 -6.58 -20.32
C ASN A 227 -20.16 -8.03 -19.82
N THR A 228 -19.89 -8.24 -18.53
CA THR A 228 -19.86 -9.56 -17.90
C THR A 228 -21.29 -10.06 -17.67
N GLU A 229 -22.19 -9.18 -17.23
CA GLU A 229 -23.62 -9.49 -17.12
C GLU A 229 -24.23 -9.86 -18.46
N ARG A 230 -23.95 -9.06 -19.51
CA ARG A 230 -24.45 -9.36 -20.86
C ARG A 230 -23.91 -10.68 -21.38
N ARG A 231 -22.62 -10.99 -21.23
CA ARG A 231 -22.05 -12.28 -21.61
C ARG A 231 -22.61 -13.43 -20.79
N ALA A 232 -22.81 -13.25 -19.49
CA ALA A 232 -23.44 -14.25 -18.63
C ALA A 232 -24.91 -14.50 -19.01
N ALA A 233 -25.67 -13.43 -19.30
CA ALA A 233 -27.04 -13.52 -19.77
C ALA A 233 -27.13 -14.17 -21.16
N GLU A 234 -26.24 -13.83 -22.08
CA GLU A 234 -26.10 -14.44 -23.41
C GLU A 234 -25.75 -15.94 -23.31
N ALA A 235 -24.82 -16.30 -22.42
CA ALA A 235 -24.44 -17.69 -22.17
C ALA A 235 -25.58 -18.49 -21.53
N ALA A 236 -26.27 -17.91 -20.54
CA ALA A 236 -27.43 -18.53 -19.90
C ALA A 236 -28.62 -18.71 -20.88
N ALA A 237 -28.83 -17.72 -21.75
CA ALA A 237 -29.84 -17.82 -22.82
C ALA A 237 -29.49 -18.91 -23.85
N ALA A 238 -28.22 -19.01 -24.25
CA ALA A 238 -27.72 -20.03 -25.14
C ALA A 238 -27.88 -21.44 -24.55
N ASP A 239 -27.54 -21.61 -23.25
CA ASP A 239 -27.69 -22.88 -22.53
C ASP A 239 -29.15 -23.28 -22.33
N SER A 240 -30.04 -22.30 -22.09
CA SER A 240 -31.49 -22.56 -22.01
C SER A 240 -32.07 -22.92 -23.35
N LEU A 241 -31.62 -22.33 -24.46
CA LEU A 241 -32.01 -22.69 -25.82
C LEU A 241 -31.52 -24.10 -26.20
N ALA A 242 -30.28 -24.45 -25.82
CA ALA A 242 -29.72 -25.78 -26.04
C ALA A 242 -30.52 -26.85 -25.27
N ARG A 243 -30.87 -26.60 -24.01
CA ARG A 243 -31.72 -27.52 -23.21
C ARG A 243 -33.13 -27.64 -23.73
N SER A 244 -33.73 -26.56 -24.26
CA SER A 244 -35.04 -26.61 -24.86
C SER A 244 -35.03 -27.33 -26.20
N ALA A 245 -33.96 -27.21 -27.00
CA ALA A 245 -33.75 -27.97 -28.22
C ALA A 245 -33.57 -29.48 -27.96
N ASP A 246 -32.82 -29.86 -26.93
CA ASP A 246 -32.65 -31.24 -26.50
C ASP A 246 -33.98 -31.84 -25.94
N SER A 247 -34.77 -31.04 -25.23
CA SER A 247 -36.08 -31.49 -24.73
C SER A 247 -37.12 -31.66 -25.85
N LEU A 248 -37.04 -30.86 -26.90
CA LEU A 248 -37.87 -30.99 -28.12
C LEU A 248 -37.45 -32.18 -28.98
N ALA A 249 -36.19 -32.59 -28.93
CA ALA A 249 -35.69 -33.77 -29.62
C ALA A 249 -36.07 -35.08 -28.91
N LEU A 250 -36.40 -35.03 -27.62
CA LEU A 250 -36.80 -36.20 -26.80
C LEU A 250 -38.30 -36.34 -26.55
N SER A 251 -39.11 -35.33 -26.87
CA SER A 251 -40.57 -35.39 -26.76
C SER A 251 -41.20 -35.57 -28.13
N GLY A 252 -41.63 -36.82 -28.43
CA GLY A 252 -42.68 -37.03 -29.41
C GLY A 252 -43.94 -36.24 -29.00
N PRO A 253 -44.91 -36.06 -29.88
CA PRO A 253 -45.93 -35.02 -29.80
C PRO A 253 -47.03 -35.32 -28.77
N ASP A 254 -46.75 -35.30 -27.49
CA ASP A 254 -47.74 -35.28 -26.43
C ASP A 254 -47.20 -34.81 -25.11
N SER A 255 -47.27 -33.52 -24.84
CA SER A 255 -47.69 -32.91 -23.55
C SER A 255 -47.44 -31.42 -23.51
N LEU A 256 -48.51 -30.67 -23.71
CA LEU A 256 -48.60 -29.27 -23.33
C LEU A 256 -48.95 -29.19 -21.84
N ALA A 257 -48.03 -28.69 -21.03
CA ALA A 257 -48.38 -28.15 -19.70
C ALA A 257 -47.46 -26.99 -19.32
N LEU A 258 -48.11 -25.90 -19.09
CA LEU A 258 -47.59 -24.60 -18.65
C LEU A 258 -46.93 -24.67 -17.27
N SER A 259 -45.74 -24.08 -17.12
CA SER A 259 -45.34 -23.54 -15.83
C SER A 259 -44.35 -22.38 -16.05
N GLY A 260 -44.71 -21.23 -15.47
CA GLY A 260 -44.00 -19.98 -15.58
C GLY A 260 -42.78 -19.86 -14.71
N PRO A 261 -42.01 -18.77 -14.86
CA PRO A 261 -40.69 -18.60 -14.23
C PRO A 261 -40.80 -18.19 -12.77
N TYR A 262 -40.16 -18.94 -11.88
CA TYR A 262 -39.95 -18.52 -10.50
C TYR A 262 -38.62 -17.84 -10.34
N SER A 263 -38.72 -16.58 -9.98
CA SER A 263 -37.64 -15.77 -9.42
C SER A 263 -37.23 -16.35 -8.07
N LEU A 264 -35.94 -16.67 -7.88
CA LEU A 264 -35.36 -17.03 -6.59
C LEU A 264 -34.75 -15.81 -5.95
N ALA A 265 -35.59 -15.08 -5.20
CA ALA A 265 -35.14 -14.22 -4.13
C ALA A 265 -35.46 -14.90 -2.81
N HIS A 266 -34.52 -15.47 -2.13
CA HIS A 266 -34.68 -15.80 -0.70
C HIS A 266 -33.32 -15.91 -0.01
N ALA A 267 -33.03 -14.91 0.83
CA ALA A 267 -32.56 -15.11 2.19
C ALA A 267 -32.70 -13.80 2.95
N ALA A 268 -33.91 -13.48 3.37
CA ALA A 268 -34.14 -12.52 4.44
C ALA A 268 -34.41 -13.30 5.71
N GLY A 269 -33.37 -13.57 6.50
CA GLY A 269 -33.52 -13.94 7.89
C GLY A 269 -33.36 -12.64 8.70
N GLY A 270 -34.50 -12.00 9.03
CA GLY A 270 -34.53 -10.88 9.96
C GLY A 270 -34.13 -11.35 11.35
N VAL A 271 -33.11 -10.75 11.90
CA VAL A 271 -32.82 -10.81 13.33
C VAL A 271 -32.82 -9.39 13.82
N ASP A 272 -33.77 -9.05 14.66
CA ASP A 272 -33.81 -7.80 15.43
C ASP A 272 -32.55 -7.69 16.28
N VAL A 273 -31.71 -6.71 15.98
CA VAL A 273 -30.56 -6.35 16.81
C VAL A 273 -30.84 -4.99 17.42
N PRO A 274 -30.74 -4.83 18.75
CA PRO A 274 -30.92 -3.54 19.41
C PRO A 274 -29.91 -2.51 18.91
N ALA A 275 -30.34 -1.28 18.69
CA ALA A 275 -29.59 -0.17 18.10
C ALA A 275 -28.34 0.28 18.90
N ASP A 276 -28.04 -0.30 20.05
CA ASP A 276 -26.96 0.17 20.95
C ASP A 276 -25.62 -0.58 20.84
N SER A 277 -25.49 -1.57 19.95
CA SER A 277 -24.26 -2.35 19.84
C SER A 277 -23.35 -2.00 18.64
N LEU A 278 -23.76 -1.07 17.80
CA LEU A 278 -22.91 -0.53 16.75
C LEU A 278 -22.18 0.69 17.31
N GLY A 279 -21.04 0.43 17.95
CA GLY A 279 -20.09 1.49 18.27
C GLY A 279 -19.80 2.27 16.99
N ARG A 280 -19.90 3.61 17.07
CA ARG A 280 -19.42 4.49 16.01
C ARG A 280 -18.06 3.97 15.55
N PRO A 281 -17.78 3.91 14.24
CA PRO A 281 -16.44 3.61 13.79
C PRO A 281 -15.48 4.51 14.57
N ARG A 282 -14.49 3.92 15.19
CA ARG A 282 -13.39 4.70 15.76
C ARG A 282 -12.93 5.56 14.63
N SER A 283 -13.05 6.88 14.78
CA SER A 283 -12.44 7.82 13.85
C SER A 283 -10.99 7.37 13.71
N GLY A 284 -10.68 6.69 12.61
CA GLY A 284 -9.36 6.16 12.36
C GLY A 284 -8.39 7.29 12.62
N ARG A 285 -7.38 7.07 13.44
CA ARG A 285 -6.31 8.04 13.60
C ARG A 285 -5.70 8.22 12.22
N ARG A 286 -6.12 9.27 11.54
CA ARG A 286 -5.42 9.73 10.36
C ARG A 286 -3.96 9.91 10.78
N PRO A 287 -3.01 9.32 10.12
CA PRO A 287 -1.61 9.49 10.48
C PRO A 287 -1.31 10.99 10.58
N GLN A 288 -0.75 11.44 11.70
CA GLN A 288 -0.27 12.81 11.85
C GLN A 288 0.96 12.97 10.97
N GLY A 289 0.78 13.36 9.73
CA GLY A 289 1.90 13.49 8.82
C GLY A 289 1.59 14.17 7.49
N VAL A 290 0.39 14.63 7.27
CA VAL A 290 0.00 15.22 5.98
C VAL A 290 -0.37 16.70 6.11
N ASP A 291 0.48 17.50 6.76
CA ASP A 291 0.48 18.96 6.59
C ASP A 291 1.79 19.37 5.88
N ALA A 292 1.93 18.96 4.64
CA ALA A 292 3.03 19.39 3.77
C ALA A 292 2.75 20.70 3.02
N ALA A 293 1.75 21.47 3.45
CA ALA A 293 1.36 22.69 2.75
C ALA A 293 1.80 24.02 3.42
N ASP A 294 2.41 24.00 4.61
CA ASP A 294 2.61 25.25 5.37
C ASP A 294 4.06 25.58 5.79
N SER A 295 5.08 25.03 5.19
CA SER A 295 6.46 25.42 5.52
C SER A 295 7.26 26.09 4.38
N LEU A 296 6.59 26.78 3.47
CA LEU A 296 7.25 27.62 2.46
C LEU A 296 6.89 29.09 2.56
N ALA A 297 6.75 29.63 3.75
CA ALA A 297 6.67 31.09 3.93
C ALA A 297 7.10 31.48 5.34
N THR A 298 8.40 31.54 5.60
CA THR A 298 9.04 32.50 6.50
C THR A 298 10.55 32.29 6.55
N ALA A 299 11.23 32.74 5.51
CA ALA A 299 12.64 33.07 5.59
C ALA A 299 12.82 34.44 4.94
N GLY A 300 12.70 35.49 5.74
CA GLY A 300 12.90 36.83 5.24
C GLY A 300 12.55 37.89 6.26
N SER A 301 13.42 38.07 7.24
CA SER A 301 13.77 39.39 7.79
C SER A 301 14.83 39.24 8.88
N ALA A 302 16.08 39.56 8.55
CA ALA A 302 17.08 39.89 9.49
C ALA A 302 16.77 41.27 10.10
N PRO A 303 17.00 41.52 11.37
CA PRO A 303 17.02 42.89 11.90
C PRO A 303 18.43 43.46 11.77
N ASP A 304 18.51 44.65 11.13
CA ASP A 304 19.59 45.60 11.30
C ASP A 304 19.73 46.01 12.77
N SER A 305 20.93 45.91 13.28
CA SER A 305 21.69 46.87 14.10
C SER A 305 22.88 46.20 14.76
#